data_f824a7f3d7fb7ccb117c89716d0bf016
#
_entry.id   f824a7f3d7fb7ccb117c89716d0bf016
#
_cell.length_a   1.000
_cell.length_b   1.000
_cell.length_c   1.000
_cell.angle_alpha   90.00
_cell.angle_beta   90.00
_cell.angle_gamma   90.00
#
_symmetry.space_group_name_H-M   'P 1'
#
loop_
_entity.id
_entity.type
_entity.pdbx_description
1 polymer ?
#
loop_
_entity_poly.entity_id
_entity_poly.type
_entity_poly.pdbx_seq_one_letter_code
_entity_poly.pdbx_strand_id
1 'polypeptide(L)'
;MTNEKPGRTLSGWLGLALHLLSLAFFVWLLVGSISGNLWSAPRIVLMGLLLIVGAFIVPFGYFTLQPNEAKALILFGKYKGTIRQDGFHWVNPFKLAVPRSRYTLSLRIRNFEVEKLKVNDKRGNPIEIAAVVVWRISDTAHALFDVDRYEHYVKIQSDAALRHLANCYPYDHGEEEEEVTLRSGIEEVSSVLKRELQERLSKAGVI
;
A
#
# COMPACT_ATOMS: atom_id res chain seq x y z
N MET A 1 9.67 -0.04 -13.50
CA MET A 1 8.70 0.49 -12.52
C MET A 1 7.44 -0.33 -12.56
N THR A 2 6.93 -0.72 -11.40
CA THR A 2 5.80 -1.64 -11.26
C THR A 2 4.51 -0.83 -11.12
N ASN A 3 3.83 -0.52 -12.21
CA ASN A 3 2.56 0.23 -12.15
C ASN A 3 1.48 -0.53 -11.39
N GLU A 4 0.71 0.16 -10.58
CA GLU A 4 -0.42 -0.41 -9.85
C GLU A 4 -1.49 -0.93 -10.81
N LYS A 5 -1.98 -2.13 -10.52
CA LYS A 5 -3.07 -2.77 -11.25
C LYS A 5 -4.18 -3.13 -10.27
N PRO A 6 -5.46 -3.03 -10.66
CA PRO A 6 -6.55 -3.46 -9.79
C PRO A 6 -6.48 -4.97 -9.53
N GLY A 7 -6.51 -5.36 -8.27
CA GLY A 7 -6.58 -6.74 -7.83
C GLY A 7 -8.02 -7.28 -8.01
N ARG A 8 -8.14 -8.54 -8.45
CA ARG A 8 -9.46 -9.20 -8.56
C ARG A 8 -9.72 -10.01 -7.30
N THR A 9 -10.88 -9.77 -6.67
CA THR A 9 -11.39 -10.48 -5.49
C THR A 9 -12.83 -10.90 -5.70
N LEU A 10 -13.25 -11.88 -4.91
CA LEU A 10 -14.67 -12.18 -4.70
C LEU A 10 -15.12 -11.55 -3.39
N SER A 11 -16.39 -11.19 -3.29
CA SER A 11 -16.99 -10.85 -2.01
C SER A 11 -16.79 -12.01 -1.02
N GLY A 12 -16.26 -11.70 0.18
CA GLY A 12 -16.04 -12.73 1.19
C GLY A 12 -17.32 -13.43 1.60
N TRP A 13 -18.45 -12.73 1.64
CA TRP A 13 -19.76 -13.32 1.94
C TRP A 13 -20.21 -14.32 0.89
N LEU A 14 -20.07 -13.96 -0.40
CA LEU A 14 -20.36 -14.87 -1.50
C LEU A 14 -19.42 -16.08 -1.47
N GLY A 15 -18.13 -15.84 -1.25
CA GLY A 15 -17.13 -16.90 -1.10
C GLY A 15 -17.48 -17.85 0.04
N LEU A 16 -17.90 -17.31 1.20
CA LEU A 16 -18.30 -18.09 2.37
C LEU A 16 -19.54 -18.94 2.10
N ALA A 17 -20.57 -18.35 1.47
CA ALA A 17 -21.78 -19.07 1.10
C ALA A 17 -21.46 -20.23 0.15
N LEU A 18 -20.68 -19.98 -0.90
CA LEU A 18 -20.28 -21.03 -1.85
C LEU A 18 -19.43 -22.11 -1.17
N HIS A 19 -18.56 -21.73 -0.25
CA HIS A 19 -17.74 -22.67 0.49
C HIS A 19 -18.58 -23.59 1.37
N LEU A 20 -19.51 -23.02 2.16
CA LEU A 20 -20.42 -23.80 3.01
C LEU A 20 -21.33 -24.72 2.18
N LEU A 21 -21.86 -24.23 1.07
CA LEU A 21 -22.67 -25.05 0.14
C LEU A 21 -21.84 -26.21 -0.44
N SER A 22 -20.59 -25.96 -0.82
CA SER A 22 -19.71 -27.00 -1.35
C SER A 22 -19.40 -28.06 -0.28
N LEU A 23 -19.12 -27.65 0.96
CA LEU A 23 -18.89 -28.58 2.07
C LEU A 23 -20.15 -29.42 2.35
N ALA A 24 -21.32 -28.80 2.43
CA ALA A 24 -22.57 -29.51 2.63
C ALA A 24 -22.85 -30.51 1.51
N PHE A 25 -22.60 -30.12 0.26
CA PHE A 25 -22.74 -31.01 -0.91
C PHE A 25 -21.80 -32.21 -0.84
N PHE A 26 -20.52 -31.99 -0.49
CA PHE A 26 -19.55 -33.08 -0.35
C PHE A 26 -19.90 -34.01 0.79
N VAL A 27 -20.36 -33.47 1.95
CA VAL A 27 -20.84 -34.30 3.08
C VAL A 27 -22.03 -35.13 2.66
N TRP A 28 -23.02 -34.55 1.96
CA TRP A 28 -24.18 -35.26 1.47
C TRP A 28 -23.81 -36.40 0.52
N LEU A 29 -22.89 -36.16 -0.43
CA LEU A 29 -22.38 -37.18 -1.32
C LEU A 29 -21.66 -38.31 -0.55
N LEU A 30 -20.85 -37.95 0.45
CA LEU A 30 -20.10 -38.92 1.24
C LEU A 30 -21.04 -39.83 2.04
N VAL A 31 -22.05 -39.25 2.72
CA VAL A 31 -23.06 -39.99 3.47
C VAL A 31 -23.88 -40.90 2.52
N GLY A 32 -24.31 -40.39 1.37
CA GLY A 32 -25.04 -41.18 0.37
C GLY A 32 -24.23 -42.35 -0.20
N SER A 33 -22.90 -42.15 -0.35
CA SER A 33 -22.00 -43.20 -0.81
C SER A 33 -21.80 -44.33 0.19
N ILE A 34 -21.74 -43.97 1.48
CA ILE A 34 -21.60 -44.96 2.58
C ILE A 34 -22.88 -45.78 2.75
N SER A 35 -24.07 -45.11 2.72
CA SER A 35 -25.36 -45.76 2.94
C SER A 35 -25.84 -46.59 1.74
N GLY A 36 -25.48 -46.21 0.52
CA GLY A 36 -26.00 -46.85 -0.71
C GLY A 36 -25.15 -48.00 -1.27
N ASN A 37 -24.00 -48.31 -0.66
CA ASN A 37 -23.03 -49.32 -1.15
C ASN A 37 -22.66 -49.14 -2.66
N LEU A 38 -22.87 -47.98 -3.22
CA LEU A 38 -22.78 -47.63 -4.64
C LEU A 38 -21.36 -47.33 -5.12
N TRP A 39 -20.39 -47.12 -4.18
CA TRP A 39 -19.09 -46.60 -4.51
C TRP A 39 -17.94 -47.49 -4.00
N SER A 40 -16.94 -47.65 -4.84
CA SER A 40 -15.72 -48.36 -4.44
C SER A 40 -14.94 -47.55 -3.41
N ALA A 41 -14.27 -48.23 -2.49
CA ALA A 41 -13.47 -47.63 -1.41
C ALA A 41 -12.52 -46.50 -1.88
N PRO A 42 -11.81 -46.57 -3.04
CA PRO A 42 -10.93 -45.49 -3.49
C PRO A 42 -11.68 -44.19 -3.82
N ARG A 43 -12.95 -44.24 -4.25
CA ARG A 43 -13.74 -43.03 -4.52
C ARG A 43 -14.13 -42.33 -3.23
N ILE A 44 -14.52 -43.06 -2.19
CA ILE A 44 -14.84 -42.51 -0.86
C ILE A 44 -13.61 -41.83 -0.27
N VAL A 45 -12.43 -42.46 -0.36
CA VAL A 45 -11.16 -41.89 0.11
C VAL A 45 -10.82 -40.59 -0.64
N LEU A 46 -10.95 -40.56 -1.96
CA LEU A 46 -10.69 -39.38 -2.78
C LEU A 46 -11.64 -38.22 -2.40
N MET A 47 -12.93 -38.50 -2.23
CA MET A 47 -13.93 -37.49 -1.82
C MET A 47 -13.63 -36.94 -0.43
N GLY A 48 -13.26 -37.80 0.53
CA GLY A 48 -12.86 -37.39 1.87
C GLY A 48 -11.61 -36.50 1.83
N LEU A 49 -10.63 -36.84 1.01
CA LEU A 49 -9.43 -36.02 0.82
C LEU A 49 -9.76 -34.64 0.22
N LEU A 50 -10.62 -34.57 -0.80
CA LEU A 50 -11.05 -33.30 -1.40
C LEU A 50 -11.82 -32.44 -0.41
N LEU A 51 -12.66 -33.04 0.43
CA LEU A 51 -13.39 -32.35 1.49
C LEU A 51 -12.43 -31.74 2.51
N ILE A 52 -11.43 -32.52 2.97
CA ILE A 52 -10.40 -32.04 3.88
C ILE A 52 -9.62 -30.90 3.28
N VAL A 53 -9.13 -31.06 2.04
CA VAL A 53 -8.38 -30.01 1.33
C VAL A 53 -9.24 -28.75 1.18
N GLY A 54 -10.50 -28.86 0.76
CA GLY A 54 -11.43 -27.74 0.68
C GLY A 54 -11.64 -27.05 2.03
N ALA A 55 -11.95 -27.82 3.08
CA ALA A 55 -12.20 -27.31 4.41
C ALA A 55 -11.00 -26.58 5.02
N PHE A 56 -9.77 -27.00 4.73
CA PHE A 56 -8.58 -26.40 5.32
C PHE A 56 -7.92 -25.33 4.44
N ILE A 57 -7.87 -25.49 3.13
CA ILE A 57 -7.15 -24.54 2.26
C ILE A 57 -8.00 -23.30 1.93
N VAL A 58 -9.28 -23.46 1.62
CA VAL A 58 -10.15 -22.34 1.21
C VAL A 58 -10.25 -21.23 2.26
N PRO A 59 -10.37 -21.53 3.58
CA PRO A 59 -10.42 -20.50 4.62
C PRO A 59 -9.22 -19.56 4.66
N PHE A 60 -8.04 -20.01 4.25
CA PHE A 60 -6.85 -19.14 4.20
C PHE A 60 -6.94 -18.02 3.14
N GLY A 61 -7.93 -18.07 2.24
CA GLY A 61 -8.17 -17.01 1.27
C GLY A 61 -8.99 -15.83 1.79
N TYR A 62 -9.62 -15.93 2.96
CA TYR A 62 -10.43 -14.85 3.53
C TYR A 62 -9.57 -13.82 4.26
N PHE A 63 -9.91 -12.54 4.03
CA PHE A 63 -9.32 -11.43 4.77
C PHE A 63 -10.29 -10.24 4.78
N THR A 64 -10.08 -9.35 5.75
CA THR A 64 -10.79 -8.08 5.86
C THR A 64 -9.85 -6.95 5.52
N LEU A 65 -10.38 -5.89 4.93
CA LEU A 65 -9.66 -4.66 4.63
C LEU A 65 -10.43 -3.49 5.23
N GLN A 66 -9.74 -2.65 5.98
CA GLN A 66 -10.34 -1.47 6.61
C GLN A 66 -10.43 -0.31 5.61
N PRO A 67 -11.31 0.68 5.83
CA PRO A 67 -11.30 1.91 5.06
C PRO A 67 -9.92 2.59 5.06
N ASN A 68 -9.50 3.08 3.90
CA ASN A 68 -8.17 3.65 3.68
C ASN A 68 -7.01 2.67 3.93
N GLU A 69 -7.23 1.40 3.65
CA GLU A 69 -6.17 0.40 3.53
C GLU A 69 -6.14 -0.17 2.11
N ALA A 70 -4.97 -0.59 1.71
CA ALA A 70 -4.77 -1.30 0.45
C ALA A 70 -3.94 -2.56 0.68
N LYS A 71 -4.25 -3.61 -0.07
CA LYS A 71 -3.55 -4.89 0.01
C LYS A 71 -3.04 -5.34 -1.34
N ALA A 72 -1.72 -5.47 -1.47
CA ALA A 72 -1.10 -6.03 -2.66
C ALA A 72 -1.15 -7.56 -2.65
N LEU A 73 -1.54 -8.12 -3.78
CA LEU A 73 -1.60 -9.55 -4.02
C LEU A 73 -0.34 -10.02 -4.76
N ILE A 74 0.31 -11.04 -4.22
CA ILE A 74 1.53 -11.61 -4.79
C ILE A 74 1.35 -13.11 -4.94
N LEU A 75 1.52 -13.64 -6.15
CA LEU A 75 1.47 -15.06 -6.43
C LEU A 75 2.85 -15.53 -6.87
N PHE A 76 3.47 -16.38 -6.04
CA PHE A 76 4.81 -16.95 -6.31
C PHE A 76 5.83 -15.88 -6.72
N GLY A 77 5.91 -14.78 -5.95
CA GLY A 77 6.84 -13.69 -6.20
C GLY A 77 6.38 -12.67 -7.27
N LYS A 78 5.31 -12.95 -8.02
CA LYS A 78 4.78 -12.04 -9.04
C LYS A 78 3.63 -11.20 -8.51
N TYR A 79 3.73 -9.87 -8.63
CA TYR A 79 2.65 -8.94 -8.32
C TYR A 79 1.45 -9.16 -9.25
N LYS A 80 0.26 -9.28 -8.66
CA LYS A 80 -1.01 -9.58 -9.35
C LYS A 80 -2.04 -8.46 -9.29
N GLY A 81 -1.77 -7.42 -8.51
CA GLY A 81 -2.63 -6.27 -8.35
C GLY A 81 -2.87 -5.90 -6.89
N THR A 82 -3.48 -4.74 -6.67
CA THR A 82 -3.80 -4.21 -5.34
C THR A 82 -5.31 -4.09 -5.18
N ILE A 83 -5.79 -4.44 -4.00
CA ILE A 83 -7.17 -4.27 -3.57
C ILE A 83 -7.21 -3.03 -2.69
N ARG A 84 -8.10 -2.08 -3.02
CA ARG A 84 -8.33 -0.83 -2.27
C ARG A 84 -9.73 -0.76 -1.68
N GLN A 85 -10.62 -1.64 -2.13
CA GLN A 85 -11.98 -1.68 -1.63
C GLN A 85 -11.97 -2.30 -0.23
N ASP A 86 -12.54 -1.58 0.72
CA ASP A 86 -12.73 -2.07 2.09
C ASP A 86 -13.80 -3.17 2.16
N GLY A 87 -13.80 -3.91 3.25
CA GLY A 87 -14.77 -4.95 3.51
C GLY A 87 -14.19 -6.35 3.64
N PHE A 88 -15.08 -7.34 3.50
CA PHE A 88 -14.74 -8.76 3.60
C PHE A 88 -14.54 -9.36 2.20
N HIS A 89 -13.36 -9.91 1.96
CA HIS A 89 -12.90 -10.40 0.66
C HIS A 89 -12.42 -11.84 0.72
N TRP A 90 -12.50 -12.50 -0.41
CA TRP A 90 -11.87 -13.78 -0.65
C TRP A 90 -11.02 -13.75 -1.92
N VAL A 91 -9.82 -14.28 -1.83
CA VAL A 91 -8.91 -14.52 -2.96
C VAL A 91 -8.31 -15.91 -2.86
N ASN A 92 -7.72 -16.39 -3.94
CA ASN A 92 -6.92 -17.61 -3.88
C ASN A 92 -5.85 -17.48 -2.78
N PRO A 93 -5.80 -18.39 -1.79
CA PRO A 93 -4.91 -18.29 -0.63
C PRO A 93 -3.44 -18.15 -1.00
N PHE A 94 -3.00 -18.71 -2.10
CA PHE A 94 -1.61 -18.58 -2.60
C PHE A 94 -1.26 -17.16 -3.08
N LYS A 95 -2.24 -16.26 -3.23
CA LYS A 95 -2.01 -14.84 -3.53
C LYS A 95 -1.81 -13.98 -2.28
N LEU A 96 -2.02 -14.54 -1.10
CA LEU A 96 -1.82 -13.85 0.16
C LEU A 96 -0.44 -14.18 0.72
N ALA A 97 0.33 -13.15 1.01
CA ALA A 97 1.63 -13.34 1.67
C ALA A 97 1.45 -13.73 3.15
N VAL A 98 2.43 -14.43 3.67
CA VAL A 98 2.54 -14.77 5.09
C VAL A 98 3.73 -14.00 5.68
N PRO A 99 3.55 -13.22 6.74
CA PRO A 99 2.30 -12.93 7.45
C PRO A 99 1.33 -12.08 6.60
N ARG A 100 0.04 -12.18 6.86
CA ARG A 100 -1.01 -11.49 6.07
C ARG A 100 -0.89 -9.97 6.06
N SER A 101 -0.25 -9.37 7.06
CA SER A 101 -0.01 -7.92 7.15
C SER A 101 1.10 -7.41 6.22
N ARG A 102 1.98 -8.30 5.71
CA ARG A 102 3.22 -7.92 5.02
C ARG A 102 3.05 -6.94 3.86
N TYR A 103 1.97 -7.06 3.09
CA TYR A 103 1.70 -6.21 1.92
C TYR A 103 0.39 -5.43 2.08
N THR A 104 0.04 -5.09 3.31
CA THR A 104 -1.06 -4.17 3.61
C THR A 104 -0.49 -2.81 3.92
N LEU A 105 -0.98 -1.79 3.22
CA LEU A 105 -0.56 -0.40 3.34
C LEU A 105 -1.71 0.47 3.81
N SER A 106 -1.41 1.43 4.68
CA SER A 106 -2.36 2.48 5.02
C SER A 106 -2.28 3.62 4.00
N LEU A 107 -3.43 3.98 3.43
CA LEU A 107 -3.60 5.10 2.50
C LEU A 107 -3.99 6.40 3.21
N ARG A 108 -4.02 6.38 4.55
CA ARG A 108 -4.35 7.55 5.36
C ARG A 108 -3.30 8.64 5.17
N ILE A 109 -3.73 9.88 5.33
CA ILE A 109 -2.83 11.03 5.33
C ILE A 109 -1.91 10.92 6.55
N ARG A 110 -0.65 11.22 6.35
CA ARG A 110 0.41 11.23 7.37
C ARG A 110 1.11 12.57 7.37
N ASN A 111 1.55 12.99 8.54
CA ASN A 111 2.36 14.19 8.72
C ASN A 111 3.78 13.76 9.06
N PHE A 112 4.73 14.50 8.53
CA PHE A 112 6.12 14.40 8.88
C PHE A 112 6.65 15.83 9.13
N GLU A 113 7.19 16.04 10.31
CA GLU A 113 7.84 17.29 10.66
C GLU A 113 9.34 17.16 10.35
N VAL A 114 9.80 18.00 9.42
CA VAL A 114 11.23 18.16 9.15
C VAL A 114 11.83 18.93 10.31
N GLU A 115 12.78 18.32 11.00
CA GLU A 115 13.52 18.95 12.08
C GLU A 115 14.22 20.23 11.59
N LYS A 116 14.48 21.17 12.48
CA LYS A 116 15.18 22.41 12.14
C LYS A 116 16.53 22.11 11.49
N LEU A 117 16.65 22.48 10.22
CA LEU A 117 17.86 22.33 9.44
C LEU A 117 18.65 23.64 9.47
N LYS A 118 19.93 23.57 9.82
CA LYS A 118 20.87 24.68 9.63
C LYS A 118 21.42 24.62 8.22
N VAL A 119 21.14 25.63 7.43
CA VAL A 119 21.49 25.72 6.00
C VAL A 119 21.91 27.15 5.69
N ASN A 120 22.57 27.35 4.57
CA ASN A 120 22.82 28.69 4.04
C ASN A 120 21.74 29.06 3.02
N ASP A 121 21.34 30.32 3.03
CA ASP A 121 20.48 30.87 2.00
C ASP A 121 21.26 31.11 0.68
N LYS A 122 20.57 31.65 -0.33
CA LYS A 122 21.17 31.99 -1.64
C LYS A 122 22.37 32.95 -1.53
N ARG A 123 22.39 33.78 -0.50
CA ARG A 123 23.46 34.77 -0.24
C ARG A 123 24.55 34.27 0.70
N GLY A 124 24.45 33.01 1.18
CA GLY A 124 25.41 32.41 2.10
C GLY A 124 25.15 32.72 3.59
N ASN A 125 24.02 33.35 3.92
CA ASN A 125 23.65 33.58 5.30
C ASN A 125 23.20 32.29 5.99
N PRO A 126 23.68 31.99 7.20
CA PRO A 126 23.20 30.82 7.94
C PRO A 126 21.77 31.07 8.46
N ILE A 127 20.84 30.18 8.09
CA ILE A 127 19.44 30.21 8.52
C ILE A 127 19.02 28.88 9.12
N GLU A 128 17.99 28.91 9.95
CA GLU A 128 17.29 27.71 10.42
C GLU A 128 15.93 27.64 9.71
N ILE A 129 15.68 26.51 9.02
CA ILE A 129 14.45 26.26 8.30
C ILE A 129 13.81 24.95 8.76
N ALA A 130 12.50 24.94 8.87
CA ALA A 130 11.70 23.76 9.19
C ALA A 130 10.44 23.74 8.33
N ALA A 131 9.85 22.56 8.12
CA ALA A 131 8.61 22.41 7.38
C ALA A 131 7.81 21.22 7.91
N VAL A 132 6.49 21.27 7.72
CA VAL A 132 5.62 20.12 7.92
C VAL A 132 5.19 19.61 6.55
N VAL A 133 5.52 18.35 6.27
CA VAL A 133 5.16 17.68 5.01
C VAL A 133 3.98 16.77 5.27
N VAL A 134 2.88 17.04 4.56
CA VAL A 134 1.66 16.23 4.60
C VAL A 134 1.63 15.35 3.35
N TRP A 135 1.53 14.04 3.52
CA TRP A 135 1.65 13.11 2.42
C TRP A 135 0.78 11.87 2.58
N ARG A 136 0.52 11.16 1.50
CA ARG A 136 -0.15 9.86 1.49
C ARG A 136 0.36 9.00 0.33
N ILE A 137 0.10 7.68 0.42
CA ILE A 137 0.41 6.75 -0.67
C ILE A 137 -0.64 6.90 -1.78
N SER A 138 -0.19 7.16 -3.00
CA SER A 138 -1.00 7.22 -4.22
C SER A 138 -0.89 5.93 -5.05
N ASP A 139 0.33 5.37 -5.17
CA ASP A 139 0.58 4.11 -5.86
C ASP A 139 1.23 3.10 -4.90
N THR A 140 0.50 2.01 -4.63
CA THR A 140 0.95 0.99 -3.68
C THR A 140 2.04 0.09 -4.23
N ALA A 141 2.11 -0.07 -5.55
CA ALA A 141 3.12 -0.91 -6.18
C ALA A 141 4.49 -0.23 -6.12
N HIS A 142 4.56 1.07 -6.44
CA HIS A 142 5.79 1.84 -6.27
C HIS A 142 6.25 1.88 -4.81
N ALA A 143 5.32 2.12 -3.86
CA ALA A 143 5.65 2.19 -2.45
C ALA A 143 6.17 0.87 -1.87
N LEU A 144 5.71 -0.28 -2.39
CA LEU A 144 6.10 -1.60 -1.89
C LEU A 144 7.31 -2.22 -2.59
N PHE A 145 7.54 -1.91 -3.87
CA PHE A 145 8.48 -2.66 -4.69
C PHE A 145 9.59 -1.82 -5.30
N ASP A 146 9.42 -0.51 -5.44
CA ASP A 146 10.43 0.35 -6.06
C ASP A 146 11.32 1.05 -5.02
N VAL A 147 10.89 1.12 -3.75
CA VAL A 147 11.67 1.65 -2.62
C VAL A 147 11.68 0.66 -1.45
N ASP A 148 12.78 0.59 -0.74
CA ASP A 148 12.90 -0.35 0.40
C ASP A 148 11.98 0.07 1.57
N ARG A 149 12.05 1.34 1.98
CA ARG A 149 11.23 1.93 3.05
C ARG A 149 10.72 3.29 2.63
N TYR A 150 9.49 3.34 2.13
CA TYR A 150 8.90 4.58 1.61
C TYR A 150 8.83 5.71 2.64
N GLU A 151 8.59 5.41 3.93
CA GLU A 151 8.57 6.42 5.00
C GLU A 151 9.94 7.09 5.18
N HIS A 152 11.00 6.30 5.19
CA HIS A 152 12.36 6.80 5.26
C HIS A 152 12.78 7.57 4.01
N TYR A 153 12.31 7.10 2.84
CA TYR A 153 12.52 7.78 1.57
C TYR A 153 11.86 9.17 1.57
N VAL A 154 10.61 9.29 2.04
CA VAL A 154 9.91 10.57 2.19
C VAL A 154 10.72 11.51 3.07
N LYS A 155 11.21 11.04 4.22
CA LYS A 155 12.02 11.85 5.15
C LYS A 155 13.25 12.43 4.46
N ILE A 156 14.09 11.58 3.87
CA ILE A 156 15.34 12.00 3.22
C ILE A 156 15.08 12.96 2.06
N GLN A 157 14.07 12.68 1.22
CA GLN A 157 13.75 13.53 0.08
C GLN A 157 13.18 14.88 0.52
N SER A 158 12.43 14.92 1.60
CA SER A 158 11.92 16.17 2.18
C SER A 158 13.04 17.04 2.73
N ASP A 159 13.97 16.45 3.47
CA ASP A 159 15.15 17.17 3.97
C ASP A 159 16.01 17.71 2.82
N ALA A 160 16.20 16.92 1.76
CA ALA A 160 16.98 17.32 0.60
C ALA A 160 16.29 18.45 -0.20
N ALA A 161 14.96 18.36 -0.39
CA ALA A 161 14.18 19.39 -1.07
C ALA A 161 14.22 20.72 -0.30
N LEU A 162 14.07 20.66 1.03
CA LEU A 162 14.10 21.86 1.87
C LEU A 162 15.49 22.54 1.86
N ARG A 163 16.58 21.77 1.88
CA ARG A 163 17.94 22.30 1.72
C ARG A 163 18.14 22.94 0.34
N HIS A 164 17.65 22.29 -0.72
CA HIS A 164 17.74 22.81 -2.07
C HIS A 164 16.99 24.15 -2.19
N LEU A 165 15.76 24.18 -1.67
CA LEU A 165 14.95 25.40 -1.66
C LEU A 165 15.65 26.56 -0.95
N ALA A 166 16.22 26.31 0.25
CA ALA A 166 16.93 27.33 1.01
C ALA A 166 18.10 27.93 0.22
N ASN A 167 18.85 27.10 -0.53
CA ASN A 167 19.94 27.57 -1.36
C ASN A 167 19.49 28.35 -2.60
N CYS A 168 18.24 28.22 -3.03
CA CYS A 168 17.72 28.90 -4.22
C CYS A 168 17.15 30.30 -3.93
N TYR A 169 16.74 30.55 -2.67
CA TYR A 169 16.08 31.80 -2.28
C TYR A 169 16.85 32.50 -1.17
N PRO A 170 16.96 33.86 -1.20
CA PRO A 170 17.50 34.61 -0.08
C PRO A 170 16.51 34.61 1.08
N TYR A 171 16.99 34.71 2.30
CA TYR A 171 16.13 34.77 3.50
C TYR A 171 15.30 36.04 3.54
N ASP A 172 15.93 37.22 3.29
CA ASP A 172 15.30 38.53 3.34
C ASP A 172 15.74 39.39 2.16
N HIS A 173 15.02 40.50 1.93
CA HIS A 173 15.34 41.45 0.86
C HIS A 173 16.75 42.00 1.03
N GLY A 174 17.46 42.21 -0.10
CA GLY A 174 18.67 42.94 -0.18
C GLY A 174 18.43 44.32 -0.83
N GLU A 175 19.33 44.71 -1.72
CA GLU A 175 19.20 45.96 -2.48
C GLU A 175 18.11 45.89 -3.55
N GLU A 176 17.73 44.69 -3.99
CA GLU A 176 16.64 44.44 -4.96
C GLU A 176 15.34 44.14 -4.22
N GLU A 177 14.42 45.11 -4.16
CA GLU A 177 13.14 45.00 -3.46
C GLU A 177 12.15 44.02 -4.11
N GLU A 178 12.32 43.65 -5.39
CA GLU A 178 11.42 42.79 -6.15
C GLU A 178 11.76 41.28 -6.06
N GLU A 179 12.86 40.90 -5.42
CA GLU A 179 13.25 39.49 -5.32
C GLU A 179 12.36 38.72 -4.33
N VAL A 180 11.82 37.54 -4.75
CA VAL A 180 11.08 36.65 -3.86
C VAL A 180 12.02 36.09 -2.80
N THR A 181 11.65 36.24 -1.52
CA THR A 181 12.45 35.77 -0.40
C THR A 181 11.73 34.71 0.41
N LEU A 182 12.47 33.94 1.21
CA LEU A 182 11.89 32.93 2.10
C LEU A 182 10.92 33.55 3.12
N ARG A 183 11.11 34.81 3.45
CA ARG A 183 10.31 35.56 4.44
C ARG A 183 9.07 36.22 3.82
N SER A 184 9.17 36.85 2.66
CA SER A 184 8.07 37.60 2.04
C SER A 184 7.23 36.76 1.10
N GLY A 185 7.81 35.79 0.38
CA GLY A 185 7.17 34.98 -0.63
C GLY A 185 6.69 33.61 -0.16
N ILE A 186 6.16 33.49 1.05
CA ILE A 186 5.83 32.20 1.68
C ILE A 186 4.95 31.30 0.80
N GLU A 187 3.92 31.87 0.15
CA GLU A 187 3.00 31.10 -0.70
C GLU A 187 3.69 30.59 -1.97
N GLU A 188 4.49 31.42 -2.62
CA GLU A 188 5.24 31.07 -3.82
C GLU A 188 6.31 30.03 -3.50
N VAL A 189 7.11 30.25 -2.47
CA VAL A 189 8.12 29.32 -1.98
C VAL A 189 7.51 27.98 -1.59
N SER A 190 6.36 27.98 -0.90
CA SER A 190 5.62 26.76 -0.55
C SER A 190 5.14 26.02 -1.80
N SER A 191 4.67 26.72 -2.83
CA SER A 191 4.25 26.11 -4.09
C SER A 191 5.40 25.45 -4.85
N VAL A 192 6.56 26.08 -4.86
CA VAL A 192 7.79 25.53 -5.47
C VAL A 192 8.24 24.29 -4.70
N LEU A 193 8.28 24.36 -3.37
CA LEU A 193 8.62 23.19 -2.53
C LEU A 193 7.66 22.03 -2.78
N LYS A 194 6.36 22.29 -2.83
CA LYS A 194 5.35 21.27 -3.11
C LYS A 194 5.60 20.59 -4.46
N ARG A 195 5.88 21.36 -5.49
CA ARG A 195 6.17 20.83 -6.85
C ARG A 195 7.43 19.97 -6.85
N GLU A 196 8.50 20.43 -6.22
CA GLU A 196 9.75 19.68 -6.12
C GLU A 196 9.58 18.39 -5.31
N LEU A 197 8.87 18.44 -4.19
CA LEU A 197 8.54 17.26 -3.40
C LEU A 197 7.71 16.27 -4.21
N GLN A 198 6.69 16.74 -4.95
CA GLN A 198 5.86 15.88 -5.78
C GLN A 198 6.66 15.16 -6.85
N GLU A 199 7.60 15.83 -7.50
CA GLU A 199 8.50 15.21 -8.49
C GLU A 199 9.39 14.13 -7.86
N ARG A 200 9.98 14.40 -6.71
CA ARG A 200 10.86 13.47 -6.00
C ARG A 200 10.10 12.27 -5.43
N LEU A 201 8.95 12.52 -4.79
CA LEU A 201 8.17 11.51 -4.06
C LEU A 201 7.31 10.64 -4.99
N SER A 202 6.99 11.11 -6.19
CA SER A 202 6.26 10.32 -7.20
C SER A 202 6.94 8.99 -7.53
N LYS A 203 8.27 8.93 -7.47
CA LYS A 203 9.06 7.71 -7.68
C LYS A 203 8.80 6.62 -6.64
N ALA A 204 8.37 7.02 -5.45
CA ALA A 204 7.98 6.13 -4.36
C ALA A 204 6.45 5.92 -4.28
N GLY A 205 5.68 6.39 -5.26
CA GLY A 205 4.22 6.30 -5.25
C GLY A 205 3.56 7.13 -4.15
N VAL A 206 4.15 8.25 -3.76
CA VAL A 206 3.68 9.16 -2.70
C VAL A 206 3.31 10.51 -3.30
N ILE A 207 2.26 11.12 -2.78
CA ILE A 207 1.79 12.47 -3.12
C ILE A 207 1.63 13.32 -1.88
#